data_95d0862b435397134f5b630a772884cd
#
_entry.id   95d0862b435397134f5b630a772884cd
#
_cell.length_a   1.000
_cell.length_b   1.000
_cell.length_c   1.000
_cell.angle_alpha   90.00
_cell.angle_beta   90.00
_cell.angle_gamma   90.00
#
_symmetry.space_group_name_H-M   'P 1'
#
loop_
_entity.id
_entity.type
_entity.pdbx_description
1 polymer ?
#
loop_
_entity_poly.entity_id
_entity_poly.type
_entity_poly.pdbx_seq_one_letter_code
_entity_poly.pdbx_strand_id
1 'polypeptide(L)'
;KDLYEGIYKKIGIPIVFDYHHHQFCTGGMSEQEALEMALSTWGDIKPVTHYSESRRDEQEDMRIRVQAHSDYVYDKIEMYGNDFDIMIEAKAKELAVKRYNELHIKNNNKGIYIGLKRPKMESKNILHQRY
;
A
#
# COMPACT_ATOMS: atom_id res chain seq x y z
N LYS A 1 -16.54 2.20 -5.06
CA LYS A 1 -18.01 2.18 -5.15
C LYS A 1 -18.49 1.80 -6.55
N ASP A 2 -18.01 2.45 -7.58
CA ASP A 2 -18.50 2.23 -8.96
C ASP A 2 -18.23 0.81 -9.46
N LEU A 3 -17.05 0.22 -9.13
CA LEU A 3 -16.76 -1.17 -9.46
C LEU A 3 -17.70 -2.15 -8.73
N TYR A 4 -18.02 -1.87 -7.47
CA TYR A 4 -18.93 -2.71 -6.70
C TYR A 4 -20.34 -2.68 -7.26
N GLU A 5 -20.90 -1.49 -7.47
CA GLU A 5 -22.27 -1.32 -7.97
C GLU A 5 -22.39 -1.65 -9.45
N GLY A 6 -21.41 -1.23 -10.26
CA GLY A 6 -21.47 -1.33 -11.71
C GLY A 6 -21.03 -2.67 -12.27
N ILE A 7 -20.11 -3.37 -11.63
CA ILE A 7 -19.51 -4.60 -12.15
C ILE A 7 -19.74 -5.78 -11.21
N TYR A 8 -19.28 -5.72 -9.96
CA TYR A 8 -19.38 -6.86 -9.05
C TYR A 8 -20.82 -7.36 -8.87
N LYS A 9 -21.77 -6.47 -8.59
CA LYS A 9 -23.17 -6.85 -8.42
C LYS A 9 -23.79 -7.45 -9.67
N LYS A 10 -23.24 -7.15 -10.85
CA LYS A 10 -23.76 -7.64 -12.13
C LYS A 10 -23.15 -8.98 -12.55
N ILE A 11 -21.85 -9.15 -12.39
CA ILE A 11 -21.11 -10.30 -12.95
C ILE A 11 -20.23 -11.05 -11.94
N GLY A 12 -20.15 -10.59 -10.69
CA GLY A 12 -19.46 -11.33 -9.62
C GLY A 12 -17.94 -11.37 -9.69
N ILE A 13 -17.30 -10.50 -10.46
CA ILE A 13 -15.83 -10.45 -10.53
C ILE A 13 -15.29 -9.82 -9.24
N PRO A 14 -14.32 -10.47 -8.53
CA PRO A 14 -13.70 -9.91 -7.35
C PRO A 14 -13.03 -8.56 -7.62
N ILE A 15 -13.08 -7.68 -6.62
CA ILE A 15 -12.46 -6.35 -6.69
C ILE A 15 -11.15 -6.37 -5.91
N VAL A 16 -10.05 -5.97 -6.55
CA VAL A 16 -8.77 -5.73 -5.91
C VAL A 16 -8.77 -4.31 -5.33
N PHE A 17 -8.57 -4.19 -4.03
CA PHE A 17 -8.42 -2.89 -3.39
C PHE A 17 -7.00 -2.37 -3.58
N ASP A 18 -6.88 -1.13 -4.04
CA ASP A 18 -5.61 -0.43 -4.20
C ASP A 18 -5.57 0.77 -3.25
N TYR A 19 -4.72 0.71 -2.23
CA TYR A 19 -4.61 1.74 -1.21
C TYR A 19 -4.20 3.10 -1.77
N HIS A 20 -3.25 3.10 -2.69
CA HIS A 20 -2.74 4.34 -3.29
C HIS A 20 -3.80 4.99 -4.19
N HIS A 21 -4.44 4.19 -5.03
CA HIS A 21 -5.51 4.65 -5.91
C HIS A 21 -6.70 5.23 -5.13
N HIS A 22 -7.05 4.61 -4.00
CA HIS A 22 -8.14 5.09 -3.15
C HIS A 22 -7.92 6.52 -2.66
N GLN A 23 -6.68 6.95 -2.43
CA GLN A 23 -6.36 8.32 -2.01
C GLN A 23 -6.79 9.37 -3.03
N PHE A 24 -6.86 9.00 -4.32
CA PHE A 24 -7.26 9.90 -5.41
C PHE A 24 -8.70 9.72 -5.86
N CYS A 25 -9.31 8.59 -5.53
CA CYS A 25 -10.65 8.23 -5.96
C CYS A 25 -11.40 7.50 -4.84
N THR A 26 -11.79 8.24 -3.81
CA THR A 26 -12.39 7.68 -2.60
C THR A 26 -13.84 7.21 -2.81
N GLY A 27 -14.56 7.78 -3.76
CA GLY A 27 -15.99 7.54 -3.93
C GLY A 27 -16.84 7.95 -2.73
N GLY A 28 -16.30 8.83 -1.85
CA GLY A 28 -16.95 9.26 -0.62
C GLY A 28 -16.87 8.23 0.53
N MET A 29 -16.03 7.20 0.39
CA MET A 29 -15.84 6.15 1.39
C MET A 29 -14.52 6.32 2.13
N SER A 30 -14.48 5.92 3.42
CA SER A 30 -13.23 5.78 4.14
C SER A 30 -12.38 4.64 3.56
N GLU A 31 -11.09 4.63 3.87
CA GLU A 31 -10.19 3.55 3.45
C GLU A 31 -10.67 2.19 3.97
N GLN A 32 -11.06 2.12 5.24
CA GLN A 32 -11.59 0.89 5.85
C GLN A 32 -12.86 0.41 5.16
N GLU A 33 -13.84 1.30 4.94
CA GLU A 33 -15.09 0.95 4.26
C GLU A 33 -14.86 0.42 2.85
N ALA A 34 -14.00 1.10 2.08
CA ALA A 34 -13.68 0.69 0.72
C ALA A 34 -12.92 -0.63 0.68
N LEU A 35 -11.96 -0.83 1.60
CA LEU A 35 -11.23 -2.09 1.74
C LEU A 35 -12.20 -3.24 2.04
N GLU A 36 -13.01 -3.11 3.07
CA GLU A 36 -13.92 -4.18 3.50
C GLU A 36 -14.98 -4.50 2.43
N MET A 37 -15.44 -3.48 1.69
CA MET A 37 -16.33 -3.70 0.53
C MET A 37 -15.63 -4.53 -0.55
N ALA A 38 -14.39 -4.20 -0.89
CA ALA A 38 -13.61 -4.96 -1.87
C ALA A 38 -13.33 -6.39 -1.41
N LEU A 39 -12.95 -6.58 -0.15
CA LEU A 39 -12.69 -7.91 0.42
C LEU A 39 -13.94 -8.81 0.37
N SER A 40 -15.12 -8.24 0.61
CA SER A 40 -16.39 -8.99 0.57
C SER A 40 -16.68 -9.61 -0.80
N THR A 41 -16.06 -9.13 -1.87
CA THR A 41 -16.29 -9.63 -3.23
C THR A 41 -15.54 -10.93 -3.55
N TRP A 42 -14.65 -11.38 -2.66
CA TRP A 42 -13.78 -12.55 -2.91
C TRP A 42 -14.40 -13.90 -2.47
N GLY A 43 -15.48 -13.88 -1.71
CA GLY A 43 -16.10 -15.12 -1.21
C GLY A 43 -15.14 -15.92 -0.36
N ASP A 44 -14.93 -17.21 -0.71
CA ASP A 44 -14.05 -18.13 0.03
C ASP A 44 -12.57 -18.05 -0.41
N ILE A 45 -12.27 -17.27 -1.43
CA ILE A 45 -10.90 -17.08 -1.92
C ILE A 45 -10.22 -16.02 -1.09
N LYS A 46 -8.98 -16.30 -0.63
CA LYS A 46 -8.20 -15.29 0.11
C LYS A 46 -7.98 -14.05 -0.75
N PRO A 47 -8.40 -12.87 -0.30
CA PRO A 47 -8.28 -11.64 -1.07
C PRO A 47 -6.82 -11.23 -1.30
N VAL A 48 -6.61 -10.50 -2.38
CA VAL A 48 -5.36 -9.81 -2.70
C VAL A 48 -5.64 -8.31 -2.80
N THR A 49 -4.78 -7.51 -2.23
CA THR A 49 -4.80 -6.04 -2.34
C THR A 49 -3.51 -5.54 -2.94
N HIS A 50 -3.52 -4.31 -3.43
CA HIS A 50 -2.32 -3.61 -3.91
C HIS A 50 -1.99 -2.47 -2.97
N TYR A 51 -0.70 -2.34 -2.64
CA TYR A 51 -0.21 -1.23 -1.84
C TYR A 51 1.00 -0.57 -2.49
N SER A 52 0.97 0.74 -2.57
CA SER A 52 2.10 1.55 -3.01
C SER A 52 2.12 2.89 -2.29
N GLU A 53 3.24 3.56 -2.33
CA GLU A 53 3.41 4.92 -1.81
C GLU A 53 3.85 5.86 -2.93
N SER A 54 3.68 7.16 -2.72
CA SER A 54 4.03 8.18 -3.69
C SER A 54 5.52 8.42 -3.74
N ARG A 55 6.09 8.36 -4.94
CA ARG A 55 7.49 8.77 -5.19
C ARG A 55 7.69 10.25 -4.92
N ARG A 56 6.68 11.09 -5.15
CA ARG A 56 6.73 12.52 -4.80
C ARG A 56 7.05 12.71 -3.33
N ASP A 57 6.36 11.97 -2.46
CA ASP A 57 6.55 12.07 -1.02
C ASP A 57 7.87 11.46 -0.58
N GLU A 58 8.28 10.36 -1.21
CA GLU A 58 9.56 9.72 -0.93
C GLU A 58 10.75 10.64 -1.28
N GLN A 59 10.69 11.30 -2.43
CA GLN A 59 11.76 12.17 -2.94
C GLN A 59 11.65 13.62 -2.46
N GLU A 60 10.54 13.99 -1.82
CA GLU A 60 10.22 15.38 -1.45
C GLU A 60 10.28 16.33 -2.66
N ASP A 61 9.86 15.85 -3.84
CA ASP A 61 9.91 16.60 -5.09
C ASP A 61 8.53 16.76 -5.71
N MET A 62 7.99 17.97 -5.60
CA MET A 62 6.65 18.32 -6.10
C MET A 62 6.50 18.27 -7.62
N ARG A 63 7.60 18.15 -8.38
CA ARG A 63 7.56 17.98 -9.84
C ARG A 63 7.21 16.56 -10.24
N ILE A 64 7.38 15.60 -9.33
CA ILE A 64 7.02 14.20 -9.57
C ILE A 64 5.50 14.06 -9.44
N ARG A 65 4.90 13.30 -10.34
CA ARG A 65 3.46 12.99 -10.27
C ARG A 65 3.17 12.21 -9.00
N VAL A 66 2.13 12.62 -8.27
CA VAL A 66 1.75 11.98 -7.00
C VAL A 66 1.40 10.50 -7.17
N GLN A 67 0.94 10.08 -8.35
CA GLN A 67 0.62 8.68 -8.68
C GLN A 67 1.85 7.81 -8.96
N ALA A 68 3.03 8.41 -9.13
CA ALA A 68 4.26 7.65 -9.35
C ALA A 68 4.63 6.85 -8.10
N HIS A 69 4.96 5.56 -8.29
CA HIS A 69 5.31 4.67 -7.18
C HIS A 69 6.70 4.98 -6.63
N SER A 70 6.85 4.95 -5.32
CA SER A 70 8.11 5.07 -4.60
C SER A 70 9.04 3.88 -4.86
N ASP A 71 10.31 4.02 -4.50
CA ASP A 71 11.26 2.90 -4.57
C ASP A 71 10.98 1.86 -3.48
N TYR A 72 10.62 2.31 -2.28
CA TYR A 72 10.34 1.46 -1.11
C TYR A 72 9.00 1.81 -0.45
N VAL A 73 8.54 0.92 0.41
CA VAL A 73 7.37 1.12 1.28
C VAL A 73 7.85 1.34 2.70
N TYR A 74 7.43 2.43 3.31
CA TYR A 74 7.89 2.89 4.63
C TYR A 74 6.85 2.71 5.72
N ASP A 75 5.59 2.99 5.41
CA ASP A 75 4.51 2.97 6.39
C ASP A 75 4.00 1.54 6.61
N LYS A 76 3.63 1.23 7.86
CA LYS A 76 2.95 -0.03 8.14
C LYS A 76 1.58 -0.02 7.48
N ILE A 77 1.30 -1.07 6.71
CA ILE A 77 0.02 -1.21 6.01
C ILE A 77 -1.06 -1.56 7.03
N GLU A 78 -2.10 -0.74 7.07
CA GLU A 78 -3.24 -0.96 7.97
C GLU A 78 -4.21 -1.97 7.34
N MET A 79 -4.42 -3.09 8.01
CA MET A 79 -5.28 -4.17 7.54
C MET A 79 -6.67 -4.17 8.20
N TYR A 80 -6.90 -3.31 9.19
CA TYR A 80 -8.18 -3.18 9.91
C TYR A 80 -8.72 -4.51 10.47
N GLY A 81 -7.82 -5.39 10.94
CA GLY A 81 -8.19 -6.70 11.48
C GLY A 81 -8.60 -7.75 10.44
N ASN A 82 -8.47 -7.48 9.16
CA ASN A 82 -8.76 -8.42 8.09
C ASN A 82 -7.52 -9.24 7.71
N ASP A 83 -7.73 -10.41 7.09
CA ASP A 83 -6.67 -11.28 6.58
C ASP A 83 -6.72 -11.31 5.05
N PHE A 84 -5.65 -10.85 4.42
CA PHE A 84 -5.50 -10.83 2.97
C PHE A 84 -4.02 -10.73 2.59
N ASP A 85 -3.72 -11.08 1.35
CA ASP A 85 -2.39 -10.91 0.78
C ASP A 85 -2.22 -9.49 0.22
N ILE A 86 -1.01 -8.97 0.31
CA ILE A 86 -0.69 -7.63 -0.16
C ILE A 86 0.39 -7.71 -1.23
N MET A 87 0.06 -7.22 -2.43
CA MET A 87 1.04 -7.02 -3.49
C MET A 87 1.61 -5.61 -3.35
N ILE A 88 2.89 -5.53 -3.01
CA ILE A 88 3.61 -4.26 -2.92
C ILE A 88 4.06 -3.82 -4.30
N GLU A 89 3.61 -2.66 -4.73
CA GLU A 89 4.02 -2.03 -5.98
C GLU A 89 5.04 -0.93 -5.69
N ALA A 90 6.31 -1.29 -5.73
CA ALA A 90 7.43 -0.39 -5.51
C ALA A 90 8.53 -0.64 -6.55
N LYS A 91 9.29 0.38 -6.90
CA LYS A 91 10.32 0.28 -7.95
C LYS A 91 11.46 -0.65 -7.58
N ALA A 92 11.78 -0.78 -6.30
CA ALA A 92 12.79 -1.72 -5.81
C ALA A 92 12.31 -3.18 -5.73
N LYS A 93 11.04 -3.46 -6.12
CA LYS A 93 10.46 -4.81 -6.26
C LYS A 93 10.67 -5.67 -5.01
N GLU A 94 11.31 -6.84 -5.16
CA GLU A 94 11.57 -7.78 -4.06
C GLU A 94 12.40 -7.18 -2.92
N LEU A 95 13.25 -6.19 -3.19
CA LEU A 95 14.01 -5.49 -2.15
C LEU A 95 13.09 -4.64 -1.28
N ALA A 96 12.04 -4.06 -1.87
CA ALA A 96 11.03 -3.32 -1.10
C ALA A 96 10.26 -4.25 -0.16
N VAL A 97 9.87 -5.44 -0.63
CA VAL A 97 9.19 -6.46 0.19
C VAL A 97 10.09 -6.93 1.33
N LYS A 98 11.35 -7.24 1.03
CA LYS A 98 12.34 -7.65 2.03
C LYS A 98 12.49 -6.59 3.12
N ARG A 99 12.69 -5.34 2.72
CA ARG A 99 12.83 -4.22 3.65
C ARG A 99 11.56 -4.01 4.49
N TYR A 100 10.40 -4.07 3.87
CA TYR A 100 9.12 -3.96 4.58
C TYR A 100 8.99 -5.03 5.67
N ASN A 101 9.29 -6.28 5.35
CA ASN A 101 9.26 -7.38 6.30
C ASN A 101 10.26 -7.21 7.45
N GLU A 102 11.44 -6.70 7.17
CA GLU A 102 12.45 -6.41 8.20
C GLU A 102 11.98 -5.31 9.15
N LEU A 103 11.34 -4.27 8.62
CA LEU A 103 10.88 -3.13 9.40
C LEU A 103 9.65 -3.44 10.25
N HIS A 104 8.67 -4.14 9.68
CA HIS A 104 7.34 -4.25 10.28
C HIS A 104 6.99 -5.63 10.81
N ILE A 105 7.56 -6.70 10.27
CA ILE A 105 7.21 -8.07 10.65
C ILE A 105 8.23 -8.65 11.63
N LYS A 106 9.51 -8.60 11.32
CA LYS A 106 10.56 -9.15 12.19
C LYS A 106 10.67 -8.42 13.53
N ASN A 107 10.44 -7.12 13.53
CA ASN A 107 10.49 -6.32 14.76
C ASN A 107 9.32 -6.61 15.70
N ASN A 108 8.15 -6.96 15.18
CA ASN A 108 7.01 -7.38 15.99
C ASN A 108 7.28 -8.67 16.77
N ASN A 109 8.03 -9.61 16.17
CA ASN A 109 8.39 -10.88 16.80
C ASN A 109 9.44 -10.75 17.92
N LYS A 110 10.15 -9.63 17.97
CA LYS A 110 11.18 -9.37 19.00
C LYS A 110 10.73 -8.48 20.15
N GLY A 111 9.47 -8.06 20.17
CA GLY A 111 8.94 -7.15 21.18
C GLY A 111 9.55 -5.75 21.15
N ILE A 112 10.38 -5.47 20.14
CA ILE A 112 10.97 -4.14 19.93
C ILE A 112 10.08 -3.40 18.96
N TYR A 113 9.17 -2.60 19.50
CA TYR A 113 8.38 -1.70 18.70
C TYR A 113 9.01 -0.31 18.70
N ILE A 114 9.65 0.04 17.60
CA ILE A 114 10.05 1.41 17.34
C ILE A 114 9.08 1.95 16.27
N GLY A 115 8.34 2.99 16.63
CA GLY A 115 7.55 3.74 15.66
C GLY A 115 8.50 4.31 14.60
N LEU A 116 8.64 3.60 13.49
CA LEU A 116 9.51 4.01 12.40
C LEU A 116 8.81 5.12 11.63
N LYS A 117 9.25 6.34 11.89
CA LYS A 117 8.92 7.46 11.03
C LYS A 117 9.61 7.25 9.68
N ARG A 118 8.94 7.65 8.60
CA ARG A 118 9.57 7.76 7.29
C ARG A 118 10.92 8.46 7.46
N PRO A 119 12.04 7.87 7.01
CA PRO A 119 13.33 8.51 7.13
C PRO A 119 13.26 9.87 6.44
N LYS A 120 13.58 10.93 7.15
CA LYS A 120 13.82 12.22 6.50
C LYS A 120 15.01 12.04 5.56
N MET A 121 14.84 12.40 4.32
CA MET A 121 15.92 12.39 3.34
C MET A 121 16.81 13.61 3.63
N GLU A 122 17.86 13.41 4.41
CA GLU A 122 18.74 14.52 4.86
C GLU A 122 19.76 14.97 3.81
N SER A 123 19.96 14.21 2.73
CA SER A 123 20.87 14.65 1.65
C SER A 123 20.59 13.98 0.31
N LYS A 124 20.95 14.68 -0.77
CA LYS A 124 20.93 14.16 -2.15
C LYS A 124 21.80 12.91 -2.34
N ASN A 125 22.76 12.66 -1.46
CA ASN A 125 23.67 11.51 -1.56
C ASN A 125 23.02 10.17 -1.22
N ILE A 126 21.94 10.17 -0.45
CA ILE A 126 21.19 8.94 -0.12
C ILE A 126 20.41 8.43 -1.35
N LEU A 127 20.03 9.32 -2.26
CA LEU A 127 19.33 8.96 -3.50
C LEU A 127 20.15 8.06 -4.42
N HIS A 128 21.47 8.23 -4.44
CA HIS A 128 22.37 7.42 -5.29
C HIS A 128 22.63 6.02 -4.75
N GLN A 129 22.35 5.77 -3.47
CA GLN A 129 22.53 4.46 -2.85
C GLN A 129 21.32 3.52 -3.01
N ARG A 130 20.24 3.99 -3.61
CA ARG A 130 18.98 3.24 -3.76
C ARG A 130 18.81 2.52 -5.11
N TYR A 131 19.79 2.61 -5.97
CA TYR A 131 19.76 1.99 -7.29
C TYR A 131 20.47 0.65 -7.33
#